data_6cb1df3196f115639fb980e5200fb789
#
_entry.id   6cb1df3196f115639fb980e5200fb789
#
_cell.length_a   1.000
_cell.length_b   1.000
_cell.length_c   1.000
_cell.angle_alpha   90.00
_cell.angle_beta   90.00
_cell.angle_gamma   90.00
#
_symmetry.space_group_name_H-M   'P 1'
#
loop_
_entity.id
_entity.type
_entity.pdbx_description
1 polymer ?
#
loop_
_entity_poly.entity_id
_entity_poly.type
_entity_poly.pdbx_seq_one_letter_code
_entity_poly.pdbx_strand_id
1 'polypeptide(L)'
;MRSYGPPPFQPHERPINYAAPLPADRLPRERFGTWEFPVMHARGGTSTGLVIWDRMAPQELSLREELLRHLMGLPLEGTTNDVKQITGLGRGYPTSNKVFFAELKRSASGAPQIVSTLAQLASGKAAIDWSVNCGNMSASLPYWAIDQQFLPRDLNGAGEVEIYNTNTKSTMIARVMTDGEGFAFASIPGVDGAFPGVDLFLTNPVGAKTGKALPTGAPADQIGQYLVSCVDVAVPMVIARASDFGKTGTEPVRDLRGDDKFFSALKALWIEAGLKMGLKRKDGTPMSADELANSETIPKVCIVGPPVNGGHISTRYFTPQEGHATMAVTGGCCLAAACLMPGTVAHAIARGLPSLGAETSEIQVDIENPAGILSATIGGRRVDQVTTIERAAYKRSAQVLLRGYAPLYRASPELKKALAAIAANPALALSA
;
A
#
# COMPACT_ATOMS: atom_id res chain seq x y z
N MET A 1 -20.14 29.49 -2.99
CA MET A 1 -19.17 28.96 -2.05
C MET A 1 -17.80 29.29 -2.60
N ARG A 2 -17.02 30.14 -1.93
CA ARG A 2 -15.63 30.44 -2.38
C ARG A 2 -14.77 29.23 -2.07
N SER A 3 -14.15 28.64 -3.10
CA SER A 3 -13.20 27.53 -2.96
C SER A 3 -11.95 28.07 -2.21
N TYR A 4 -11.73 27.65 -0.99
CA TYR A 4 -10.44 27.80 -0.32
C TYR A 4 -9.46 26.73 -0.87
N GLY A 5 -9.13 26.85 -2.16
CA GLY A 5 -7.95 26.21 -2.71
C GLY A 5 -6.70 27.03 -2.35
N PRO A 6 -5.54 26.41 -2.11
CA PRO A 6 -4.30 27.13 -2.02
C PRO A 6 -4.06 27.89 -3.35
N PRO A 7 -3.31 29.02 -3.30
CA PRO A 7 -3.08 29.85 -4.48
C PRO A 7 -2.50 29.02 -5.64
N PRO A 8 -2.76 29.44 -6.90
CA PRO A 8 -2.29 28.71 -8.08
C PRO A 8 -0.78 28.53 -8.02
N PHE A 9 -0.35 27.32 -8.27
CA PHE A 9 1.02 26.87 -8.21
C PHE A 9 1.82 27.43 -9.40
N GLN A 10 2.97 28.02 -9.13
CA GLN A 10 3.97 28.34 -10.16
C GLN A 10 5.02 27.24 -10.20
N PRO A 11 5.14 26.47 -11.30
CA PRO A 11 5.88 25.20 -11.35
C PRO A 11 7.41 25.32 -11.13
N HIS A 12 7.99 26.52 -11.14
CA HIS A 12 9.43 26.70 -11.36
C HIS A 12 10.23 27.24 -10.16
N GLU A 13 9.65 27.40 -8.97
CA GLU A 13 10.29 28.26 -7.97
C GLU A 13 10.80 27.61 -6.69
N ARG A 14 10.66 26.29 -6.47
CA ARG A 14 11.22 25.70 -5.23
C ARG A 14 12.12 24.51 -5.50
N PRO A 15 13.43 24.64 -5.29
CA PRO A 15 14.33 23.50 -5.35
C PRO A 15 13.96 22.48 -4.27
N ILE A 16 14.15 21.18 -4.60
CA ILE A 16 14.00 20.11 -3.63
C ILE A 16 14.96 20.36 -2.48
N ASN A 17 14.41 20.50 -1.28
CA ASN A 17 15.19 20.83 -0.11
C ASN A 17 15.40 19.60 0.78
N TYR A 18 16.50 18.92 0.58
CA TYR A 18 16.90 17.73 1.34
C TYR A 18 17.31 18.02 2.80
N ALA A 19 17.53 19.27 3.14
CA ALA A 19 18.11 19.67 4.43
C ALA A 19 17.44 20.91 5.03
N ALA A 20 16.23 21.26 4.58
CA ALA A 20 15.57 22.42 5.13
C ALA A 20 15.39 22.29 6.63
N PRO A 21 15.91 23.22 7.41
CA PRO A 21 15.49 23.33 8.78
C PRO A 21 14.00 23.64 8.83
N LEU A 22 13.28 23.02 9.76
CA LEU A 22 11.89 23.34 9.98
C LEU A 22 11.74 24.64 10.76
N PRO A 23 10.64 25.39 10.54
CA PRO A 23 10.28 26.48 11.45
C PRO A 23 10.27 25.98 12.90
N ALA A 24 10.70 26.81 13.82
CA ALA A 24 10.79 26.45 15.24
C ALA A 24 9.44 25.97 15.83
N ASP A 25 8.33 26.45 15.29
CA ASP A 25 6.97 26.03 15.61
C ASP A 25 6.61 24.60 15.13
N ARG A 26 7.55 23.91 14.47
CA ARG A 26 7.39 22.50 14.03
C ARG A 26 8.34 21.54 14.75
N LEU A 27 9.06 22.00 15.77
CA LEU A 27 9.93 21.16 16.60
C LEU A 27 9.24 20.72 17.89
N PRO A 28 9.70 19.67 18.58
CA PRO A 28 9.27 19.35 19.93
C PRO A 28 9.44 20.57 20.83
N ARG A 29 8.48 20.80 21.72
CA ARG A 29 8.51 22.00 22.60
C ARG A 29 7.99 21.67 23.99
N GLU A 30 8.34 22.48 24.96
CA GLU A 30 7.75 22.44 26.27
C GLU A 30 6.67 23.52 26.41
N ARG A 31 5.52 23.13 26.95
CA ARG A 31 4.42 24.04 27.24
C ARG A 31 3.76 23.67 28.53
N PHE A 32 3.66 24.63 29.46
CA PHE A 32 3.06 24.41 30.78
C PHE A 32 3.68 23.21 31.57
N GLY A 33 5.01 23.03 31.46
CA GLY A 33 5.70 21.92 32.12
C GLY A 33 5.52 20.55 31.45
N THR A 34 4.86 20.51 30.29
CA THR A 34 4.63 19.27 29.54
C THR A 34 5.30 19.37 28.18
N TRP A 35 6.07 18.36 27.82
CA TRP A 35 6.60 18.24 26.46
C TRP A 35 5.49 17.89 25.47
N GLU A 36 5.49 18.59 24.34
CA GLU A 36 4.61 18.39 23.22
C GLU A 36 5.41 17.96 22.00
N PHE A 37 4.95 16.93 21.30
CA PHE A 37 5.59 16.41 20.11
C PHE A 37 4.76 16.74 18.85
N PRO A 38 5.38 17.28 17.77
CA PRO A 38 4.68 17.61 16.54
C PRO A 38 4.26 16.33 15.81
N VAL A 39 3.03 16.29 15.37
CA VAL A 39 2.45 15.14 14.68
C VAL A 39 1.68 15.57 13.43
N MET A 40 1.79 14.76 12.38
CA MET A 40 0.86 14.76 11.27
C MET A 40 0.10 13.45 11.27
N HIS A 41 -1.19 13.50 11.54
CA HIS A 41 -2.08 12.34 11.40
C HIS A 41 -2.62 12.31 9.99
N ALA A 42 -2.39 11.21 9.28
CA ALA A 42 -2.76 11.05 7.89
C ALA A 42 -3.54 9.75 7.65
N ARG A 43 -4.35 9.76 6.61
CA ARG A 43 -4.91 8.57 5.99
C ARG A 43 -4.15 8.30 4.69
N GLY A 44 -3.75 7.06 4.51
CA GLY A 44 -3.27 6.53 3.24
C GLY A 44 -4.06 5.28 2.89
N GLY A 45 -4.73 5.28 1.74
CA GLY A 45 -5.66 4.21 1.39
C GLY A 45 -6.70 3.99 2.49
N THR A 46 -6.90 2.75 2.91
CA THR A 46 -7.80 2.36 4.02
C THR A 46 -7.09 2.30 5.37
N SER A 47 -5.89 2.85 5.49
CA SER A 47 -5.13 2.91 6.76
C SER A 47 -4.94 4.33 7.23
N THR A 48 -4.84 4.51 8.54
CA THR A 48 -4.50 5.79 9.18
C THR A 48 -3.34 5.62 10.14
N GLY A 49 -2.62 6.70 10.37
CA GLY A 49 -1.50 6.70 11.30
C GLY A 49 -0.77 8.04 11.32
N LEU A 50 0.31 8.08 12.06
CA LEU A 50 1.16 9.28 12.11
C LEU A 50 2.28 9.17 11.07
N VAL A 51 2.69 10.32 10.55
CA VAL A 51 3.94 10.46 9.80
C VAL A 51 4.80 11.46 10.58
N ILE A 52 5.98 11.01 10.97
CA ILE A 52 6.94 11.75 11.78
C ILE A 52 8.21 11.95 10.94
N TRP A 53 8.74 13.17 10.93
CA TRP A 53 10.06 13.38 10.37
C TRP A 53 11.11 12.67 11.23
N ASP A 54 11.89 11.77 10.63
CA ASP A 54 12.79 10.86 11.35
C ASP A 54 13.80 11.59 12.26
N ARG A 55 14.30 12.74 11.81
CA ARG A 55 15.24 13.58 12.56
C ARG A 55 14.65 14.19 13.84
N MET A 56 13.34 14.32 13.94
CA MET A 56 12.68 14.84 15.14
C MET A 56 12.47 13.78 16.22
N ALA A 57 12.63 12.50 15.89
CA ALA A 57 12.46 11.41 16.84
C ALA A 57 13.78 11.02 17.50
N PRO A 58 13.75 10.56 18.75
CA PRO A 58 14.93 9.98 19.39
C PRO A 58 15.55 8.88 18.51
N GLN A 59 16.86 8.83 18.41
CA GLN A 59 17.56 7.81 17.64
C GLN A 59 17.71 6.50 18.43
N GLU A 60 17.72 6.59 19.75
CA GLU A 60 17.69 5.42 20.62
C GLU A 60 16.32 4.71 20.53
N LEU A 61 16.35 3.42 20.23
CA LEU A 61 15.12 2.63 19.96
C LEU A 61 14.17 2.62 21.15
N SER A 62 14.69 2.46 22.36
CA SER A 62 13.88 2.44 23.59
C SER A 62 13.08 3.73 23.79
N LEU A 63 13.71 4.89 23.58
CA LEU A 63 13.08 6.21 23.69
C LEU A 63 12.14 6.48 22.51
N ARG A 64 12.49 5.98 21.31
CA ARG A 64 11.61 6.05 20.14
C ARG A 64 10.32 5.24 20.38
N GLU A 65 10.44 4.06 20.92
CA GLU A 65 9.30 3.22 21.28
C GLU A 65 8.44 3.81 22.41
N GLU A 66 9.08 4.40 23.42
CA GLU A 66 8.37 5.13 24.47
C GLU A 66 7.56 6.29 23.89
N LEU A 67 8.17 7.10 23.00
CA LEU A 67 7.47 8.17 22.29
C LEU A 67 6.25 7.64 21.54
N LEU A 68 6.38 6.53 20.82
CA LEU A 68 5.28 5.92 20.08
C LEU A 68 4.16 5.43 21.00
N ARG A 69 4.49 4.85 22.16
CA ARG A 69 3.49 4.41 23.13
C ARG A 69 2.67 5.58 23.65
N HIS A 70 3.29 6.71 23.93
CA HIS A 70 2.58 7.93 24.32
C HIS A 70 1.70 8.46 23.18
N LEU A 71 2.26 8.63 21.98
CA LEU A 71 1.53 9.20 20.85
C LEU A 71 0.32 8.35 20.43
N MET A 72 0.45 7.03 20.48
CA MET A 72 -0.58 6.11 20.04
C MET A 72 -1.49 5.58 21.15
N GLY A 73 -1.20 5.90 22.42
CA GLY A 73 -2.00 5.49 23.57
C GLY A 73 -1.87 4.02 23.91
N LEU A 74 -0.65 3.47 23.81
CA LEU A 74 -0.36 2.10 24.18
C LEU A 74 0.09 1.99 25.63
N PRO A 75 0.04 0.78 26.23
CA PRO A 75 0.71 0.52 27.52
C PRO A 75 2.21 0.85 27.39
N LEU A 76 2.80 1.39 28.45
CA LEU A 76 4.24 1.62 28.47
C LEU A 76 5.02 0.31 28.57
N GLU A 77 4.44 -0.67 29.24
CA GLU A 77 5.00 -2.02 29.42
C GLU A 77 3.91 -3.10 29.32
N GLY A 78 4.31 -4.29 28.90
CA GLY A 78 3.48 -5.48 28.90
C GLY A 78 2.25 -5.43 28.02
N THR A 79 1.14 -5.95 28.53
CA THR A 79 -0.16 -6.03 27.85
C THR A 79 -1.26 -5.64 28.80
N THR A 80 -2.28 -4.92 28.31
CA THR A 80 -3.50 -4.60 29.06
C THR A 80 -4.72 -4.91 28.21
N ASN A 81 -5.72 -5.57 28.81
CA ASN A 81 -6.93 -6.03 28.12
C ASN A 81 -8.18 -5.23 28.48
N ASP A 82 -8.14 -4.41 29.53
CA ASP A 82 -9.32 -3.76 30.12
C ASP A 82 -9.39 -2.25 29.88
N VAL A 83 -8.84 -1.76 28.80
CA VAL A 83 -8.83 -0.32 28.50
C VAL A 83 -10.09 0.04 27.72
N LYS A 84 -11.00 0.78 28.35
CA LYS A 84 -12.21 1.30 27.69
C LYS A 84 -11.93 2.54 26.84
N GLN A 85 -10.86 3.27 27.11
CA GLN A 85 -10.48 4.50 26.41
C GLN A 85 -9.05 4.42 25.90
N ILE A 86 -8.83 4.90 24.69
CA ILE A 86 -7.49 5.05 24.12
C ILE A 86 -6.95 6.41 24.53
N THR A 87 -5.74 6.43 25.12
CA THR A 87 -5.08 7.63 25.65
C THR A 87 -4.12 8.29 24.67
N GLY A 88 -4.31 8.07 23.38
CA GLY A 88 -3.50 8.61 22.29
C GLY A 88 -4.26 8.66 20.97
N LEU A 89 -3.53 8.82 19.87
CA LEU A 89 -4.08 9.00 18.52
C LEU A 89 -4.37 7.66 17.80
N GLY A 90 -4.04 6.53 18.39
CA GLY A 90 -4.42 5.20 17.89
C GLY A 90 -5.94 4.98 17.99
N ARG A 91 -6.48 4.13 17.11
CA ARG A 91 -7.93 3.80 17.10
C ARG A 91 -8.23 2.34 17.43
N GLY A 92 -7.24 1.60 17.95
CA GLY A 92 -7.40 0.22 18.38
C GLY A 92 -7.26 -0.85 17.30
N TYR A 93 -7.49 -0.53 16.02
CA TYR A 93 -7.39 -1.49 14.92
C TYR A 93 -6.00 -1.46 14.27
N PRO A 94 -5.48 -2.59 13.76
CA PRO A 94 -4.19 -2.63 13.07
C PRO A 94 -4.09 -1.68 11.87
N THR A 95 -5.21 -1.38 11.22
CA THR A 95 -5.29 -0.43 10.11
C THR A 95 -5.14 1.02 10.54
N SER A 96 -5.31 1.35 11.82
CA SER A 96 -5.25 2.70 12.37
C SER A 96 -4.21 2.88 13.48
N ASN A 97 -3.35 1.89 13.70
CA ASN A 97 -2.25 1.94 14.67
C ASN A 97 -0.91 1.79 13.96
N LYS A 98 -0.54 2.81 13.18
CA LYS A 98 0.68 2.85 12.37
C LYS A 98 1.40 4.17 12.56
N VAL A 99 2.73 4.11 12.55
CA VAL A 99 3.55 5.31 12.50
C VAL A 99 4.66 5.12 11.48
N PHE A 100 4.78 6.04 10.53
CA PHE A 100 5.95 6.14 9.68
C PHE A 100 6.92 7.17 10.25
N PHE A 101 8.17 6.79 10.39
CA PHE A 101 9.29 7.71 10.39
C PHE A 101 9.73 7.89 8.95
N ALA A 102 9.79 9.13 8.50
CA ALA A 102 10.08 9.45 7.11
C ALA A 102 11.12 10.55 6.98
N GLU A 103 11.98 10.47 5.98
CA GLU A 103 12.98 11.45 5.63
C GLU A 103 13.15 11.55 4.12
N LEU A 104 13.38 12.76 3.60
CA LEU A 104 13.74 12.95 2.21
C LEU A 104 15.25 12.86 2.04
N LYS A 105 15.70 11.95 1.18
CA LYS A 105 17.12 11.74 0.82
C LYS A 105 17.30 11.74 -0.71
N ARG A 106 18.54 11.71 -1.16
CA ARG A 106 18.87 11.39 -2.55
C ARG A 106 19.02 9.89 -2.71
N SER A 107 18.40 9.34 -3.74
CA SER A 107 18.63 7.94 -4.15
C SER A 107 20.03 7.79 -4.76
N ALA A 108 20.40 6.56 -5.07
CA ALA A 108 21.66 6.27 -5.79
C ALA A 108 21.73 6.92 -7.18
N SER A 109 20.58 7.16 -7.82
CA SER A 109 20.48 7.89 -9.10
C SER A 109 20.51 9.41 -8.95
N GLY A 110 20.53 9.94 -7.71
CA GLY A 110 20.45 11.36 -7.41
C GLY A 110 19.03 11.92 -7.32
N ALA A 111 18.01 11.10 -7.65
CA ALA A 111 16.60 11.49 -7.56
C ALA A 111 16.12 11.62 -6.11
N PRO A 112 15.05 12.39 -5.85
CA PRO A 112 14.44 12.45 -4.52
C PRO A 112 13.85 11.09 -4.13
N GLN A 113 14.14 10.67 -2.89
CA GLN A 113 13.65 9.42 -2.33
C GLN A 113 13.15 9.66 -0.91
N ILE A 114 11.93 9.27 -0.61
CA ILE A 114 11.41 9.23 0.76
C ILE A 114 11.85 7.91 1.38
N VAL A 115 12.78 7.99 2.33
CA VAL A 115 13.18 6.85 3.15
C VAL A 115 12.20 6.73 4.31
N SER A 116 11.58 5.58 4.47
CA SER A 116 10.53 5.37 5.46
C SER A 116 10.74 4.11 6.29
N THR A 117 10.47 4.20 7.58
CA THR A 117 10.46 3.07 8.52
C THR A 117 9.08 2.99 9.18
N LEU A 118 8.40 1.86 9.05
CA LEU A 118 7.09 1.64 9.65
C LEU A 118 7.21 1.03 11.04
N ALA A 119 6.54 1.61 12.01
CA ALA A 119 6.18 0.98 13.26
C ALA A 119 4.72 0.53 13.18
N GLN A 120 4.47 -0.76 13.29
CA GLN A 120 3.13 -1.32 13.41
C GLN A 120 2.85 -1.61 14.87
N LEU A 121 1.75 -1.05 15.37
CA LEU A 121 1.40 -1.12 16.77
C LEU A 121 0.10 -1.91 16.95
N ALA A 122 0.00 -2.65 18.04
CA ALA A 122 -1.22 -3.37 18.42
C ALA A 122 -1.85 -2.72 19.64
N SER A 123 -3.17 -2.52 19.61
CA SER A 123 -3.89 -2.01 20.77
C SER A 123 -3.67 -2.90 21.99
N GLY A 124 -3.49 -2.29 23.15
CA GLY A 124 -3.31 -3.00 24.42
C GLY A 124 -1.96 -3.71 24.59
N LYS A 125 -1.00 -3.56 23.67
CA LYS A 125 0.34 -4.16 23.76
C LYS A 125 1.42 -3.10 23.67
N ALA A 126 2.44 -3.19 24.55
CA ALA A 126 3.61 -2.31 24.49
C ALA A 126 4.57 -2.67 23.35
N ALA A 127 4.53 -3.92 22.87
CA ALA A 127 5.39 -4.41 21.79
C ALA A 127 5.04 -3.73 20.47
N ILE A 128 6.08 -3.38 19.72
CA ILE A 128 6.00 -2.72 18.40
C ILE A 128 6.63 -3.64 17.35
N ASP A 129 5.92 -3.85 16.25
CA ASP A 129 6.44 -4.66 15.13
C ASP A 129 7.11 -3.75 14.09
N TRP A 130 8.40 -3.97 13.90
CA TRP A 130 9.26 -3.26 12.95
C TRP A 130 9.57 -4.10 11.68
N SER A 131 8.91 -5.24 11.49
CA SER A 131 9.24 -6.18 10.41
C SER A 131 8.42 -5.99 9.13
N VAL A 132 7.36 -5.17 9.18
CA VAL A 132 6.36 -5.05 8.12
C VAL A 132 6.39 -3.70 7.40
N ASN A 133 5.76 -3.66 6.23
CA ASN A 133 5.42 -2.42 5.52
C ASN A 133 3.89 -2.33 5.32
N CYS A 134 3.41 -1.13 5.01
CA CYS A 134 2.00 -0.89 4.69
C CYS A 134 1.85 -0.07 3.41
N GLY A 135 1.57 -0.76 2.30
CA GLY A 135 1.34 -0.09 1.01
C GLY A 135 0.21 0.95 1.05
N ASN A 136 -0.87 0.68 1.80
CA ASN A 136 -1.94 1.67 1.97
C ASN A 136 -1.42 2.96 2.62
N MET A 137 -0.79 2.85 3.79
CA MET A 137 -0.32 4.03 4.51
C MET A 137 0.83 4.73 3.77
N SER A 138 1.62 4.02 2.94
CA SER A 138 2.67 4.63 2.10
C SER A 138 2.12 5.70 1.15
N ALA A 139 0.84 5.62 0.77
CA ALA A 139 0.19 6.64 -0.04
C ALA A 139 0.18 8.05 0.60
N SER A 140 0.32 8.15 1.92
CA SER A 140 0.39 9.44 2.62
C SER A 140 1.79 10.09 2.59
N LEU A 141 2.83 9.34 2.29
CA LEU A 141 4.21 9.82 2.38
C LEU A 141 4.56 10.95 1.38
N PRO A 142 4.16 10.89 0.09
CA PRO A 142 4.40 12.02 -0.81
C PRO A 142 3.65 13.28 -0.36
N TYR A 143 2.42 13.12 0.15
CA TYR A 143 1.65 14.25 0.69
C TYR A 143 2.28 14.84 1.96
N TRP A 144 2.87 14.00 2.81
CA TRP A 144 3.68 14.46 3.93
C TRP A 144 4.88 15.29 3.45
N ALA A 145 5.63 14.81 2.47
CA ALA A 145 6.80 15.53 1.97
C ALA A 145 6.45 16.87 1.30
N ILE A 146 5.31 16.93 0.60
CA ILE A 146 4.78 18.16 0.02
C ILE A 146 4.30 19.11 1.12
N ASP A 147 3.57 18.60 2.11
CA ASP A 147 3.04 19.36 3.24
C ASP A 147 4.17 20.00 4.09
N GLN A 148 5.24 19.24 4.30
CA GLN A 148 6.43 19.72 4.98
C GLN A 148 7.30 20.65 4.10
N GLN A 149 6.89 20.89 2.85
CA GLN A 149 7.64 21.70 1.87
C GLN A 149 9.01 21.12 1.49
N PHE A 150 9.24 19.84 1.70
CA PHE A 150 10.43 19.14 1.22
C PHE A 150 10.38 18.87 -0.28
N LEU A 151 9.20 18.66 -0.82
CA LEU A 151 8.93 18.46 -2.25
C LEU A 151 7.93 19.48 -2.77
N PRO A 152 8.09 19.94 -4.01
CA PRO A 152 7.06 20.71 -4.70
C PRO A 152 5.82 19.82 -4.97
N ARG A 153 4.67 20.46 -5.19
CA ARG A 153 3.41 19.72 -5.41
C ARG A 153 3.43 18.86 -6.67
N ASP A 154 4.05 19.33 -7.72
CA ASP A 154 4.20 18.63 -8.99
C ASP A 154 5.35 17.62 -9.01
N LEU A 155 6.03 17.43 -7.87
CA LEU A 155 7.18 16.54 -7.75
C LEU A 155 8.25 16.81 -8.84
N ASN A 156 8.51 18.08 -9.15
CA ASN A 156 9.42 18.55 -10.22
C ASN A 156 8.99 18.16 -11.65
N GLY A 157 7.71 18.18 -11.93
CA GLY A 157 7.16 17.89 -13.26
C GLY A 157 7.12 16.41 -13.62
N ALA A 158 7.80 15.55 -12.88
CA ALA A 158 7.72 14.10 -13.08
C ALA A 158 6.48 13.47 -12.43
N GLY A 159 5.86 14.18 -11.49
CA GLY A 159 4.73 13.67 -10.71
C GLY A 159 5.06 12.47 -9.82
N GLU A 160 6.32 12.00 -9.82
CA GLU A 160 6.75 10.75 -9.19
C GLU A 160 7.84 10.98 -8.14
N VAL A 161 7.80 10.19 -7.07
CA VAL A 161 8.85 10.12 -6.05
C VAL A 161 9.07 8.66 -5.62
N GLU A 162 10.33 8.29 -5.43
CA GLU A 162 10.66 6.99 -4.86
C GLU A 162 10.35 6.97 -3.36
N ILE A 163 9.82 5.83 -2.89
CA ILE A 163 9.63 5.51 -1.48
C ILE A 163 10.41 4.25 -1.17
N TYR A 164 11.47 4.36 -0.40
CA TYR A 164 12.23 3.22 0.11
C TYR A 164 11.76 2.87 1.52
N ASN A 165 11.34 1.63 1.72
CA ASN A 165 10.96 1.12 3.03
C ASN A 165 12.11 0.33 3.67
N THR A 166 12.58 0.77 4.82
CA THR A 166 13.74 0.18 5.51
C THR A 166 13.41 -1.19 6.15
N ASN A 167 12.16 -1.42 6.54
CA ASN A 167 11.75 -2.68 7.17
C ASN A 167 11.85 -3.86 6.19
N THR A 168 11.34 -3.67 4.98
CA THR A 168 11.27 -4.72 3.94
C THR A 168 12.36 -4.58 2.89
N LYS A 169 13.17 -3.51 2.94
CA LYS A 169 14.21 -3.17 1.96
C LYS A 169 13.67 -3.12 0.53
N SER A 170 12.44 -2.64 0.38
CA SER A 170 11.75 -2.55 -0.90
C SER A 170 11.51 -1.10 -1.29
N THR A 171 11.55 -0.83 -2.60
CA THR A 171 11.24 0.47 -3.18
C THR A 171 9.91 0.40 -3.91
N MET A 172 9.13 1.45 -3.84
CA MET A 172 7.98 1.70 -4.70
C MET A 172 8.08 3.12 -5.25
N ILE A 173 7.34 3.42 -6.31
CA ILE A 173 7.23 4.77 -6.85
C ILE A 173 5.82 5.27 -6.58
N ALA A 174 5.71 6.46 -6.00
CA ALA A 174 4.44 7.14 -5.82
C ALA A 174 4.31 8.25 -6.86
N ARG A 175 3.20 8.22 -7.63
CA ARG A 175 2.80 9.30 -8.53
C ARG A 175 1.63 10.05 -7.90
N VAL A 176 1.84 11.32 -7.56
CA VAL A 176 0.77 12.21 -7.09
C VAL A 176 -0.04 12.65 -8.30
N MET A 177 -1.35 12.53 -8.20
CA MET A 177 -2.26 12.95 -9.25
C MET A 177 -2.55 14.44 -9.12
N THR A 178 -2.34 15.20 -10.20
CA THR A 178 -2.64 16.63 -10.28
C THR A 178 -3.54 16.90 -11.48
N ASP A 179 -4.34 17.96 -11.41
CA ASP A 179 -5.25 18.40 -12.48
C ASP A 179 -4.89 19.78 -13.05
N GLY A 180 -3.68 20.27 -12.75
CA GLY A 180 -3.17 21.57 -13.16
C GLY A 180 -3.49 22.70 -12.18
N GLU A 181 -4.59 22.63 -11.43
CA GLU A 181 -4.99 23.61 -10.42
C GLU A 181 -4.66 23.13 -9.00
N GLY A 182 -4.58 21.80 -8.80
CA GLY A 182 -4.38 21.21 -7.49
C GLY A 182 -4.08 19.72 -7.55
N PHE A 183 -4.51 19.01 -6.52
CA PHE A 183 -4.50 17.56 -6.52
C PHE A 183 -5.76 17.03 -7.20
N ALA A 184 -5.60 16.12 -8.16
CA ALA A 184 -6.72 15.35 -8.68
C ALA A 184 -7.24 14.38 -7.62
N PHE A 185 -8.54 14.28 -7.47
CA PHE A 185 -9.18 13.46 -6.44
C PHE A 185 -9.52 12.08 -6.99
N ALA A 186 -9.41 11.08 -6.14
CA ALA A 186 -9.75 9.69 -6.44
C ALA A 186 -10.61 9.08 -5.33
N SER A 187 -11.65 8.35 -5.72
CA SER A 187 -12.40 7.46 -4.84
C SER A 187 -11.75 6.08 -4.85
N ILE A 188 -11.74 5.43 -3.70
CA ILE A 188 -11.19 4.07 -3.54
C ILE A 188 -12.13 3.22 -2.69
N PRO A 189 -12.20 1.90 -2.92
CA PRO A 189 -13.01 1.01 -2.11
C PRO A 189 -12.68 1.10 -0.62
N GLY A 190 -13.73 1.17 0.23
CA GLY A 190 -13.60 1.23 1.68
C GLY A 190 -13.29 2.63 2.24
N VAL A 191 -13.36 3.67 1.41
CA VAL A 191 -13.26 5.08 1.83
C VAL A 191 -14.43 5.86 1.21
N ASP A 192 -15.22 6.49 2.04
CA ASP A 192 -16.32 7.36 1.58
C ASP A 192 -15.77 8.69 1.06
N GLY A 193 -16.22 9.07 -0.14
CA GLY A 193 -15.80 10.28 -0.82
C GLY A 193 -14.50 10.14 -1.65
N ALA A 194 -14.15 11.23 -2.33
CA ALA A 194 -12.94 11.36 -3.14
C ALA A 194 -11.92 12.27 -2.44
N PHE A 195 -10.67 11.91 -2.50
CA PHE A 195 -9.55 12.62 -1.87
C PHE A 195 -8.33 12.65 -2.80
N PRO A 196 -7.31 13.47 -2.52
CA PRO A 196 -6.10 13.53 -3.33
C PRO A 196 -5.55 12.15 -3.70
N GLY A 197 -5.47 11.91 -5.01
CA GLY A 197 -5.14 10.61 -5.59
C GLY A 197 -3.64 10.36 -5.69
N VAL A 198 -3.24 9.11 -5.52
CA VAL A 198 -1.87 8.66 -5.72
C VAL A 198 -1.85 7.26 -6.32
N ASP A 199 -1.06 7.07 -7.36
CA ASP A 199 -0.73 5.77 -7.88
C ASP A 199 0.56 5.26 -7.22
N LEU A 200 0.52 4.05 -6.66
CA LEU A 200 1.68 3.42 -6.06
C LEU A 200 2.15 2.29 -6.98
N PHE A 201 3.27 2.52 -7.66
CA PHE A 201 3.91 1.55 -8.54
C PHE A 201 4.79 0.61 -7.75
N LEU A 202 4.60 -0.68 -7.98
CA LEU A 202 5.47 -1.73 -7.49
C LEU A 202 6.69 -1.82 -8.40
N THR A 203 7.87 -1.86 -7.82
CA THR A 203 9.12 -2.09 -8.57
C THR A 203 9.27 -3.58 -8.89
N ASN A 204 9.66 -3.89 -10.14
CA ASN A 204 9.86 -5.25 -10.61
C ASN A 204 8.68 -6.19 -10.26
N PRO A 205 7.45 -5.86 -10.72
CA PRO A 205 6.27 -6.64 -10.31
C PRO A 205 6.23 -8.03 -10.93
N VAL A 206 6.94 -8.25 -12.02
CA VAL A 206 6.88 -9.49 -12.81
C VAL A 206 7.69 -10.60 -12.15
N GLY A 207 7.08 -11.76 -11.98
CA GLY A 207 7.75 -12.95 -11.45
C GLY A 207 8.15 -12.80 -9.98
N ALA A 208 7.34 -12.11 -9.19
CA ALA A 208 7.63 -11.78 -7.79
C ALA A 208 8.04 -12.99 -6.91
N LYS A 209 7.60 -14.19 -7.27
CA LYS A 209 7.93 -15.44 -6.58
C LYS A 209 8.48 -16.53 -7.50
N THR A 210 8.14 -16.50 -8.78
CA THR A 210 8.46 -17.55 -9.73
C THR A 210 9.49 -17.13 -10.78
N GLY A 211 9.80 -15.84 -10.86
CA GLY A 211 10.73 -15.26 -11.83
C GLY A 211 10.13 -15.03 -13.22
N LYS A 212 8.85 -15.35 -13.45
CA LYS A 212 8.18 -15.22 -14.74
C LYS A 212 6.75 -14.72 -14.58
N ALA A 213 6.28 -13.88 -15.53
CA ALA A 213 4.88 -13.45 -15.56
C ALA A 213 3.90 -14.61 -15.74
N LEU A 214 4.26 -15.57 -16.57
CA LEU A 214 3.53 -16.82 -16.80
C LEU A 214 4.40 -17.99 -16.30
N PRO A 215 4.26 -18.40 -15.05
CA PRO A 215 5.12 -19.42 -14.43
C PRO A 215 5.10 -20.77 -15.15
N THR A 216 3.94 -21.16 -15.71
CA THR A 216 3.76 -22.41 -16.45
C THR A 216 4.25 -22.34 -17.90
N GLY A 217 4.56 -21.12 -18.39
CA GLY A 217 4.93 -20.86 -19.78
C GLY A 217 3.74 -20.69 -20.73
N ALA A 218 2.52 -20.94 -20.28
CA ALA A 218 1.30 -20.78 -21.06
C ALA A 218 0.39 -19.69 -20.48
N PRO A 219 -0.38 -18.96 -21.30
CA PRO A 219 -1.35 -17.97 -20.82
C PRO A 219 -2.57 -18.62 -20.15
N ALA A 220 -2.88 -19.86 -20.49
CA ALA A 220 -3.91 -20.66 -19.84
C ALA A 220 -3.51 -22.13 -19.78
N ASP A 221 -3.91 -22.79 -18.72
CA ASP A 221 -3.61 -24.17 -18.40
C ASP A 221 -4.89 -24.97 -18.11
N GLN A 222 -4.94 -26.20 -18.58
CA GLN A 222 -5.95 -27.14 -18.14
C GLN A 222 -5.52 -27.80 -16.83
N ILE A 223 -6.33 -27.63 -15.77
CA ILE A 223 -6.15 -28.25 -14.46
C ILE A 223 -7.44 -28.98 -14.10
N GLY A 224 -7.41 -30.30 -14.11
CA GLY A 224 -8.62 -31.09 -14.03
C GLY A 224 -9.62 -30.68 -15.11
N GLN A 225 -10.83 -30.33 -14.72
CA GLN A 225 -11.88 -29.85 -15.64
C GLN A 225 -11.84 -28.32 -15.87
N TYR A 226 -10.96 -27.58 -15.21
CA TYR A 226 -10.94 -26.10 -15.21
C TYR A 226 -9.87 -25.56 -16.14
N LEU A 227 -10.22 -24.54 -16.93
CA LEU A 227 -9.27 -23.73 -17.68
C LEU A 227 -8.89 -22.52 -16.82
N VAL A 228 -7.63 -22.40 -16.47
CA VAL A 228 -7.13 -21.35 -15.56
C VAL A 228 -5.94 -20.62 -16.14
N SER A 229 -5.65 -19.44 -15.64
CA SER A 229 -4.39 -18.74 -15.89
C SER A 229 -3.57 -18.67 -14.60
N CYS A 230 -2.32 -19.10 -14.69
CA CYS A 230 -1.33 -18.98 -13.64
C CYS A 230 -0.46 -17.77 -13.94
N VAL A 231 -0.61 -16.68 -13.16
CA VAL A 231 0.07 -15.40 -13.42
C VAL A 231 0.84 -14.98 -12.17
N ASP A 232 2.06 -14.47 -12.34
CA ASP A 232 2.86 -13.91 -11.25
C ASP A 232 3.32 -12.49 -11.60
N VAL A 233 2.45 -11.53 -11.32
CA VAL A 233 2.72 -10.10 -11.37
C VAL A 233 2.35 -9.51 -10.01
N ALA A 234 3.33 -9.05 -9.25
CA ALA A 234 3.22 -8.62 -7.86
C ALA A 234 2.91 -9.74 -6.85
N VAL A 235 2.21 -10.79 -7.24
CA VAL A 235 1.94 -12.00 -6.45
C VAL A 235 1.53 -13.14 -7.38
N PRO A 236 1.94 -14.40 -7.12
CA PRO A 236 1.45 -15.54 -7.88
C PRO A 236 -0.04 -15.77 -7.59
N MET A 237 -0.83 -15.85 -8.66
CA MET A 237 -2.27 -16.00 -8.58
C MET A 237 -2.81 -16.98 -9.63
N VAL A 238 -3.79 -17.76 -9.22
CA VAL A 238 -4.59 -18.64 -10.07
C VAL A 238 -5.89 -17.91 -10.39
N ILE A 239 -6.20 -17.76 -11.68
CA ILE A 239 -7.36 -17.05 -12.18
C ILE A 239 -8.26 -18.05 -12.91
N ALA A 240 -9.47 -18.29 -12.41
CA ALA A 240 -10.42 -19.22 -12.95
C ALA A 240 -11.73 -18.53 -13.37
N ARG A 241 -12.49 -19.10 -14.30
CA ARG A 241 -13.81 -18.57 -14.64
C ARG A 241 -14.80 -18.88 -13.54
N ALA A 242 -15.59 -17.90 -13.14
CA ALA A 242 -16.67 -18.12 -12.17
C ALA A 242 -17.72 -19.10 -12.69
N SER A 243 -18.07 -19.05 -13.99
CA SER A 243 -19.02 -19.94 -14.63
C SER A 243 -18.66 -21.42 -14.53
N ASP A 244 -17.37 -21.76 -14.47
CA ASP A 244 -16.91 -23.14 -14.34
C ASP A 244 -17.26 -23.76 -12.97
N PHE A 245 -17.59 -22.90 -12.00
CA PHE A 245 -18.06 -23.26 -10.65
C PHE A 245 -19.58 -23.02 -10.47
N GLY A 246 -20.31 -22.71 -11.56
CA GLY A 246 -21.72 -22.31 -11.47
C GLY A 246 -21.91 -20.96 -10.75
N LYS A 247 -20.89 -20.08 -10.78
CA LYS A 247 -20.89 -18.76 -10.17
C LYS A 247 -20.82 -17.67 -11.22
N THR A 248 -21.04 -16.41 -10.81
CA THR A 248 -21.01 -15.22 -11.68
C THR A 248 -19.74 -14.36 -11.47
N GLY A 249 -19.08 -14.52 -10.33
CA GLY A 249 -18.00 -13.64 -9.90
C GLY A 249 -18.49 -12.37 -9.17
N THR A 250 -19.79 -12.33 -8.84
CA THR A 250 -20.43 -11.19 -8.16
C THR A 250 -21.12 -11.57 -6.84
N GLU A 251 -21.06 -12.84 -6.44
CA GLU A 251 -21.69 -13.34 -5.22
C GLU A 251 -21.17 -12.63 -3.97
N PRO A 252 -21.99 -12.47 -2.93
CA PRO A 252 -21.51 -12.08 -1.61
C PRO A 252 -20.45 -13.08 -1.09
N VAL A 253 -19.36 -12.58 -0.51
CA VAL A 253 -18.26 -13.45 -0.01
C VAL A 253 -18.75 -14.45 1.03
N ARG A 254 -19.72 -14.05 1.88
CA ARG A 254 -20.32 -14.94 2.89
C ARG A 254 -20.98 -16.17 2.26
N ASP A 255 -21.61 -16.01 1.09
CA ASP A 255 -22.36 -17.09 0.43
C ASP A 255 -21.38 -18.09 -0.21
N LEU A 256 -20.24 -17.61 -0.69
CA LEU A 256 -19.14 -18.46 -1.17
C LEU A 256 -18.46 -19.24 -0.04
N ARG A 257 -18.35 -18.65 1.15
CA ARG A 257 -17.81 -19.34 2.34
C ARG A 257 -18.69 -20.51 2.80
N GLY A 258 -19.99 -20.39 2.64
CA GLY A 258 -20.96 -21.43 3.01
C GLY A 258 -21.12 -22.55 1.97
N ASP A 259 -20.43 -22.45 0.84
CA ASP A 259 -20.48 -23.44 -0.22
C ASP A 259 -19.26 -24.37 -0.17
N ASP A 260 -19.35 -25.44 0.64
CA ASP A 260 -18.25 -26.39 0.85
C ASP A 260 -17.81 -27.07 -0.44
N LYS A 261 -18.76 -27.35 -1.37
CA LYS A 261 -18.46 -27.97 -2.66
C LYS A 261 -17.61 -27.03 -3.52
N PHE A 262 -17.99 -25.76 -3.60
CA PHE A 262 -17.22 -24.73 -4.30
C PHE A 262 -15.83 -24.59 -3.70
N PHE A 263 -15.75 -24.46 -2.37
CA PHE A 263 -14.48 -24.21 -1.71
C PHE A 263 -13.51 -25.38 -1.80
N SER A 264 -14.03 -26.62 -1.72
CA SER A 264 -13.24 -27.85 -1.91
C SER A 264 -12.68 -27.95 -3.34
N ALA A 265 -13.49 -27.60 -4.35
CA ALA A 265 -13.05 -27.59 -5.74
C ALA A 265 -11.99 -26.49 -5.98
N LEU A 266 -12.20 -25.31 -5.41
CA LEU A 266 -11.25 -24.20 -5.50
C LEU A 266 -9.93 -24.56 -4.81
N LYS A 267 -9.99 -25.24 -3.66
CA LYS A 267 -8.80 -25.71 -2.91
C LYS A 267 -8.00 -26.73 -3.73
N ALA A 268 -8.63 -27.72 -4.30
CA ALA A 268 -7.95 -28.70 -5.17
C ALA A 268 -7.25 -27.99 -6.33
N LEU A 269 -7.94 -27.01 -6.94
CA LEU A 269 -7.41 -26.23 -8.06
C LEU A 269 -6.14 -25.44 -7.68
N TRP A 270 -6.15 -24.68 -6.57
CA TRP A 270 -4.98 -23.88 -6.23
C TRP A 270 -3.77 -24.72 -5.80
N ILE A 271 -3.98 -25.90 -5.22
CA ILE A 271 -2.90 -26.83 -4.87
C ILE A 271 -2.20 -27.31 -6.15
N GLU A 272 -2.96 -27.84 -7.11
CA GLU A 272 -2.41 -28.36 -8.35
C GLU A 272 -1.75 -27.25 -9.19
N ALA A 273 -2.39 -26.07 -9.28
CA ALA A 273 -1.83 -24.91 -9.93
C ALA A 273 -0.54 -24.44 -9.25
N GLY A 274 -0.48 -24.40 -7.93
CA GLY A 274 0.70 -24.03 -7.16
C GLY A 274 1.90 -24.93 -7.40
N LEU A 275 1.67 -26.25 -7.48
CA LEU A 275 2.69 -27.22 -7.86
C LEU A 275 3.18 -26.97 -9.29
N LYS A 276 2.25 -26.76 -10.25
CA LYS A 276 2.57 -26.48 -11.65
C LYS A 276 3.31 -25.16 -11.84
N MET A 277 3.02 -24.14 -11.04
CA MET A 277 3.77 -22.86 -11.00
C MET A 277 5.18 -23.00 -10.43
N GLY A 278 5.52 -24.10 -9.80
CA GLY A 278 6.82 -24.34 -9.15
C GLY A 278 7.05 -23.40 -7.97
N LEU A 279 6.04 -23.15 -7.15
CA LEU A 279 6.14 -22.28 -5.98
C LEU A 279 7.13 -22.84 -4.97
N LYS A 280 7.91 -21.94 -4.35
CA LYS A 280 9.02 -22.28 -3.47
C LYS A 280 8.87 -21.67 -2.09
N ARG A 281 9.45 -22.31 -1.09
CA ARG A 281 9.66 -21.78 0.25
C ARG A 281 10.70 -20.65 0.22
N LYS A 282 10.87 -19.99 1.36
CA LYS A 282 11.89 -18.93 1.53
C LYS A 282 13.33 -19.43 1.33
N ASP A 283 13.58 -20.70 1.59
CA ASP A 283 14.87 -21.36 1.40
C ASP A 283 15.14 -21.81 -0.05
N GLY A 284 14.19 -21.57 -0.95
CA GLY A 284 14.28 -21.93 -2.38
C GLY A 284 13.83 -23.36 -2.71
N THR A 285 13.45 -24.18 -1.73
CA THR A 285 12.95 -25.55 -1.97
C THR A 285 11.49 -25.52 -2.45
N PRO A 286 11.05 -26.46 -3.31
CA PRO A 286 9.66 -26.51 -3.77
C PRO A 286 8.66 -26.72 -2.61
N MET A 287 7.51 -26.05 -2.69
CA MET A 287 6.41 -26.32 -1.77
C MET A 287 5.72 -27.63 -2.09
N SER A 288 5.34 -28.38 -1.06
CA SER A 288 4.55 -29.61 -1.19
C SER A 288 3.04 -29.31 -1.35
N ALA A 289 2.26 -30.31 -1.75
CA ALA A 289 0.81 -30.21 -1.83
C ALA A 289 0.17 -29.84 -0.47
N ASP A 290 0.67 -30.44 0.63
CA ASP A 290 0.18 -30.16 1.97
C ASP A 290 0.48 -28.72 2.41
N GLU A 291 1.64 -28.21 2.06
CA GLU A 291 1.99 -26.81 2.34
C GLU A 291 1.15 -25.84 1.55
N LEU A 292 0.87 -26.13 0.27
CA LEU A 292 -0.03 -25.33 -0.55
C LEU A 292 -1.48 -25.42 -0.03
N ALA A 293 -1.91 -26.59 0.43
CA ALA A 293 -3.23 -26.80 1.03
C ALA A 293 -3.46 -25.99 2.31
N ASN A 294 -2.39 -25.74 3.07
CA ASN A 294 -2.41 -24.99 4.35
C ASN A 294 -1.83 -23.59 4.24
N SER A 295 -1.44 -23.15 3.04
CA SER A 295 -0.89 -21.81 2.84
C SER A 295 -1.96 -20.73 3.06
N GLU A 296 -1.62 -19.71 3.82
CA GLU A 296 -2.44 -18.52 4.01
C GLU A 296 -2.04 -17.36 3.07
N THR A 297 -0.96 -17.55 2.29
CA THR A 297 -0.37 -16.46 1.54
C THR A 297 -0.33 -16.65 0.04
N ILE A 298 0.10 -17.80 -0.48
CA ILE A 298 0.28 -18.09 -1.91
C ILE A 298 -0.03 -19.56 -2.26
N PRO A 299 -0.45 -19.83 -3.50
CA PRO A 299 -0.86 -18.84 -4.49
C PRO A 299 -2.15 -18.13 -4.05
N LYS A 300 -2.33 -16.90 -4.51
CA LYS A 300 -3.67 -16.29 -4.44
C LYS A 300 -4.56 -16.99 -5.45
N VAL A 301 -5.86 -16.92 -5.23
CA VAL A 301 -6.81 -17.48 -6.19
C VAL A 301 -7.97 -16.52 -6.37
N CYS A 302 -8.49 -16.39 -7.57
CA CYS A 302 -9.72 -15.66 -7.81
C CYS A 302 -10.58 -16.34 -8.87
N ILE A 303 -11.90 -16.17 -8.74
CA ILE A 303 -12.85 -16.43 -9.81
C ILE A 303 -13.25 -15.10 -10.44
N VAL A 304 -13.37 -15.09 -11.78
CA VAL A 304 -13.67 -13.90 -12.55
C VAL A 304 -14.90 -14.08 -13.43
N GLY A 305 -15.64 -12.99 -13.59
CA GLY A 305 -16.83 -12.91 -14.44
C GLY A 305 -16.88 -11.60 -15.22
N PRO A 306 -17.83 -11.46 -16.16
CA PRO A 306 -18.05 -10.18 -16.85
C PRO A 306 -18.34 -9.05 -15.87
N PRO A 307 -17.98 -7.79 -16.22
CA PRO A 307 -18.30 -6.65 -15.39
C PRO A 307 -19.81 -6.38 -15.38
N VAL A 308 -20.32 -5.89 -14.26
CA VAL A 308 -21.75 -5.58 -14.05
C VAL A 308 -21.99 -4.19 -13.49
N ASN A 309 -20.97 -3.50 -12.97
CA ASN A 309 -21.08 -2.21 -12.31
C ASN A 309 -20.14 -1.13 -12.89
N GLY A 310 -19.85 -1.22 -14.20
CA GLY A 310 -19.05 -0.20 -14.90
C GLY A 310 -17.52 -0.39 -14.83
N GLY A 311 -17.04 -1.49 -14.25
CA GLY A 311 -15.64 -1.90 -14.34
C GLY A 311 -15.31 -2.62 -15.66
N HIS A 312 -14.13 -3.21 -15.73
CA HIS A 312 -13.69 -3.99 -16.87
C HIS A 312 -13.83 -5.51 -16.65
N ILE A 313 -13.82 -5.96 -15.39
CA ILE A 313 -13.95 -7.36 -14.97
C ILE A 313 -14.49 -7.44 -13.55
N SER A 314 -15.32 -8.43 -13.25
CA SER A 314 -15.75 -8.74 -11.88
C SER A 314 -14.90 -9.85 -11.28
N THR A 315 -14.66 -9.80 -9.96
CA THR A 315 -13.87 -10.82 -9.27
C THR A 315 -14.34 -11.11 -7.86
N ARG A 316 -14.12 -12.35 -7.44
CA ARG A 316 -14.07 -12.78 -6.04
C ARG A 316 -12.70 -13.37 -5.76
N TYR A 317 -11.99 -12.75 -4.84
CA TYR A 317 -10.59 -12.98 -4.55
C TYR A 317 -10.42 -13.67 -3.20
N PHE A 318 -9.51 -14.64 -3.12
CA PHE A 318 -9.26 -15.45 -1.94
C PHE A 318 -7.78 -15.36 -1.54
N THR A 319 -7.54 -15.23 -0.24
CA THR A 319 -6.22 -15.38 0.38
C THR A 319 -6.08 -16.84 0.83
N PRO A 320 -5.66 -17.75 0.04
CA PRO A 320 -6.23 -19.08 -0.28
C PRO A 320 -7.38 -19.53 0.62
N GLN A 321 -7.21 -19.49 1.94
CA GLN A 321 -8.17 -20.06 2.91
C GLN A 321 -9.44 -19.23 3.09
N GLU A 322 -9.44 -17.96 2.71
CA GLU A 322 -10.56 -17.08 2.97
C GLU A 322 -10.90 -16.15 1.80
N GLY A 323 -12.19 -15.97 1.56
CA GLY A 323 -12.69 -14.92 0.67
C GLY A 323 -12.42 -13.52 1.24
N HIS A 324 -11.85 -12.65 0.44
CA HIS A 324 -11.48 -11.31 0.84
C HIS A 324 -12.68 -10.35 0.68
N ALA A 325 -13.00 -9.57 1.71
CA ALA A 325 -14.11 -8.59 1.68
C ALA A 325 -13.91 -7.46 0.65
N THR A 326 -12.67 -7.28 0.18
CA THR A 326 -12.28 -6.39 -0.92
C THR A 326 -11.37 -7.16 -1.87
N MET A 327 -10.29 -6.57 -2.33
CA MET A 327 -9.21 -7.24 -3.06
C MET A 327 -7.86 -6.72 -2.56
N ALA A 328 -6.91 -7.62 -2.31
CA ALA A 328 -5.56 -7.20 -1.98
C ALA A 328 -4.93 -6.49 -3.18
N VAL A 329 -4.15 -5.44 -2.89
CA VAL A 329 -3.50 -4.59 -3.89
C VAL A 329 -2.67 -5.38 -4.89
N THR A 330 -1.81 -6.28 -4.41
CA THR A 330 -0.96 -7.12 -5.26
C THR A 330 -1.77 -8.06 -6.13
N GLY A 331 -2.89 -8.58 -5.60
CA GLY A 331 -3.85 -9.38 -6.39
C GLY A 331 -4.53 -8.56 -7.48
N GLY A 332 -4.89 -7.30 -7.17
CA GLY A 332 -5.44 -6.36 -8.16
C GLY A 332 -4.48 -6.06 -9.29
N CYS A 333 -3.20 -5.80 -8.99
CA CYS A 333 -2.16 -5.63 -10.00
C CYS A 333 -1.98 -6.90 -10.87
N CYS A 334 -2.01 -8.08 -10.23
CA CYS A 334 -1.89 -9.35 -10.96
C CYS A 334 -3.07 -9.57 -11.91
N LEU A 335 -4.31 -9.38 -11.44
CA LEU A 335 -5.50 -9.52 -12.28
C LEU A 335 -5.54 -8.51 -13.41
N ALA A 336 -5.19 -7.24 -13.12
CA ALA A 336 -5.12 -6.19 -14.13
C ALA A 336 -4.10 -6.52 -15.23
N ALA A 337 -2.92 -7.00 -14.86
CA ALA A 337 -1.90 -7.45 -15.82
C ALA A 337 -2.44 -8.62 -16.67
N ALA A 338 -3.08 -9.60 -16.05
CA ALA A 338 -3.69 -10.72 -16.75
C ALA A 338 -4.77 -10.29 -17.76
N CYS A 339 -5.56 -9.25 -17.44
CA CYS A 339 -6.54 -8.68 -18.39
C CYS A 339 -5.91 -8.14 -19.68
N LEU A 340 -4.65 -7.75 -19.64
CA LEU A 340 -3.91 -7.20 -20.79
C LEU A 340 -2.99 -8.23 -21.47
N MET A 341 -2.98 -9.46 -21.02
CA MET A 341 -2.18 -10.57 -21.56
C MET A 341 -3.07 -11.49 -22.40
N PRO A 342 -3.02 -11.42 -23.74
CA PRO A 342 -3.84 -12.24 -24.61
C PRO A 342 -3.70 -13.74 -24.37
N GLY A 343 -4.81 -14.45 -24.41
CA GLY A 343 -4.89 -15.88 -24.15
C GLY A 343 -5.13 -16.25 -22.69
N THR A 344 -5.03 -15.28 -21.74
CA THR A 344 -5.39 -15.56 -20.36
C THR A 344 -6.91 -15.58 -20.16
N VAL A 345 -7.36 -16.28 -19.12
CA VAL A 345 -8.78 -16.33 -18.71
C VAL A 345 -9.32 -14.93 -18.43
N ALA A 346 -8.54 -14.09 -17.75
CA ALA A 346 -8.92 -12.71 -17.44
C ALA A 346 -9.10 -11.87 -18.72
N HIS A 347 -8.17 -11.95 -19.66
CA HIS A 347 -8.26 -11.23 -20.94
C HIS A 347 -9.49 -11.64 -21.76
N ALA A 348 -9.83 -12.94 -21.77
CA ALA A 348 -11.01 -13.42 -22.49
C ALA A 348 -12.34 -12.90 -21.91
N ILE A 349 -12.38 -12.59 -20.61
CA ILE A 349 -13.58 -12.15 -19.88
C ILE A 349 -13.67 -10.63 -19.78
N ALA A 350 -12.54 -9.93 -19.65
CA ALA A 350 -12.49 -8.48 -19.53
C ALA A 350 -13.16 -7.77 -20.72
N ARG A 351 -13.76 -6.60 -20.48
CA ARG A 351 -14.46 -5.80 -21.48
C ARG A 351 -13.96 -4.35 -21.46
N GLY A 352 -14.02 -3.70 -22.63
CA GLY A 352 -13.73 -2.26 -22.76
C GLY A 352 -12.26 -1.86 -22.59
N LEU A 353 -11.33 -2.80 -22.53
CA LEU A 353 -9.91 -2.51 -22.43
C LEU A 353 -9.26 -2.33 -23.79
N PRO A 354 -8.38 -1.31 -23.98
CA PRO A 354 -7.53 -1.23 -25.15
C PRO A 354 -6.44 -2.32 -25.10
N SER A 355 -5.89 -2.64 -26.25
CA SER A 355 -4.73 -3.53 -26.34
C SER A 355 -3.43 -2.75 -26.16
N LEU A 356 -2.42 -3.39 -25.57
CA LEU A 356 -1.06 -2.85 -25.54
C LEU A 356 -0.48 -2.79 -26.95
N GLY A 357 0.17 -1.67 -27.29
CA GLY A 357 0.88 -1.46 -28.54
C GLY A 357 2.35 -1.88 -28.49
N ALA A 358 3.10 -1.59 -29.56
CA ALA A 358 4.53 -1.86 -29.61
C ALA A 358 5.35 -0.94 -28.69
N GLU A 359 4.88 0.27 -28.47
CA GLU A 359 5.45 1.20 -27.51
C GLU A 359 4.86 0.98 -26.12
N THR A 360 5.65 1.27 -25.09
CA THR A 360 5.18 1.20 -23.70
C THR A 360 4.08 2.22 -23.46
N SER A 361 2.94 1.72 -22.99
CA SER A 361 1.78 2.54 -22.61
C SER A 361 1.23 2.10 -21.26
N GLU A 362 0.54 3.01 -20.59
CA GLU A 362 -0.14 2.72 -19.33
C GLU A 362 -1.64 2.58 -19.57
N ILE A 363 -2.22 1.48 -19.09
CA ILE A 363 -3.65 1.19 -19.17
C ILE A 363 -4.21 1.00 -17.77
N GLN A 364 -5.26 1.77 -17.44
CA GLN A 364 -6.01 1.58 -16.21
C GLN A 364 -7.01 0.43 -16.39
N VAL A 365 -6.99 -0.51 -15.46
CA VAL A 365 -7.96 -1.61 -15.37
C VAL A 365 -8.78 -1.46 -14.11
N ASP A 366 -10.08 -1.32 -14.26
CA ASP A 366 -11.04 -1.17 -13.17
C ASP A 366 -11.66 -2.52 -12.85
N ILE A 367 -11.40 -3.02 -11.64
CA ILE A 367 -11.78 -4.35 -11.16
C ILE A 367 -12.92 -4.23 -10.17
N GLU A 368 -14.06 -4.80 -10.51
CA GLU A 368 -15.20 -4.90 -9.59
C GLU A 368 -14.95 -5.98 -8.54
N ASN A 369 -15.05 -5.60 -7.28
CA ASN A 369 -14.88 -6.48 -6.12
C ASN A 369 -15.98 -6.21 -5.09
N PRO A 370 -16.09 -6.98 -3.99
CA PRO A 370 -17.19 -6.82 -3.03
C PRO A 370 -17.34 -5.41 -2.43
N ALA A 371 -16.27 -4.63 -2.36
CA ALA A 371 -16.28 -3.29 -1.76
C ALA A 371 -16.39 -2.16 -2.80
N GLY A 372 -16.52 -2.46 -4.10
CA GLY A 372 -16.58 -1.48 -5.18
C GLY A 372 -15.54 -1.72 -6.26
N ILE A 373 -15.08 -0.65 -6.93
CA ILE A 373 -14.11 -0.73 -8.02
C ILE A 373 -12.71 -0.43 -7.50
N LEU A 374 -11.79 -1.37 -7.73
CA LEU A 374 -10.36 -1.18 -7.53
C LEU A 374 -9.70 -0.87 -8.87
N SER A 375 -9.12 0.32 -9.01
CA SER A 375 -8.34 0.68 -10.19
C SER A 375 -6.87 0.28 -10.02
N ALA A 376 -6.33 -0.40 -11.01
CA ALA A 376 -4.90 -0.69 -11.13
C ALA A 376 -4.40 -0.18 -12.49
N THR A 377 -3.20 0.40 -12.52
CA THR A 377 -2.55 0.89 -13.73
C THR A 377 -1.42 -0.05 -14.11
N ILE A 378 -1.45 -0.56 -15.32
CA ILE A 378 -0.44 -1.47 -15.85
C ILE A 378 0.29 -0.76 -16.98
N GLY A 379 1.61 -0.61 -16.82
CA GLY A 379 2.50 -0.16 -17.87
C GLY A 379 3.13 -1.36 -18.57
N GLY A 380 3.08 -1.37 -19.89
CA GLY A 380 3.63 -2.45 -20.68
C GLY A 380 3.53 -2.22 -22.19
N ARG A 381 4.00 -3.19 -22.94
CA ARG A 381 3.99 -3.20 -24.41
C ARG A 381 3.78 -4.61 -24.95
N ARG A 382 3.45 -4.69 -26.23
CA ARG A 382 3.30 -5.96 -26.93
C ARG A 382 4.01 -5.92 -28.26
N VAL A 383 5.03 -6.77 -28.41
CA VAL A 383 5.83 -6.91 -29.64
C VAL A 383 5.86 -8.40 -30.01
N ASP A 384 5.67 -8.71 -31.27
CA ASP A 384 5.73 -10.09 -31.80
C ASP A 384 4.92 -11.11 -30.97
N GLN A 385 3.69 -10.75 -30.61
CA GLN A 385 2.78 -11.54 -29.78
C GLN A 385 3.22 -11.72 -28.32
N VAL A 386 4.36 -11.17 -27.91
CA VAL A 386 4.85 -11.21 -26.53
C VAL A 386 4.41 -9.95 -25.80
N THR A 387 3.68 -10.15 -24.70
CA THR A 387 3.30 -9.06 -23.77
C THR A 387 4.36 -8.93 -22.69
N THR A 388 4.95 -7.74 -22.58
CA THR A 388 5.89 -7.38 -21.52
C THR A 388 5.22 -6.40 -20.58
N ILE A 389 5.06 -6.78 -19.32
CA ILE A 389 4.61 -5.90 -18.24
C ILE A 389 5.84 -5.29 -17.59
N GLU A 390 5.90 -3.98 -17.54
CA GLU A 390 7.05 -3.24 -17.00
C GLU A 390 6.74 -2.60 -15.65
N ARG A 391 5.49 -2.14 -15.47
CA ARG A 391 5.04 -1.45 -14.27
C ARG A 391 3.64 -1.93 -13.88
N ALA A 392 3.39 -1.99 -12.59
CA ALA A 392 2.05 -2.23 -12.05
C ALA A 392 1.82 -1.31 -10.88
N ALA A 393 0.79 -0.50 -10.95
CA ALA A 393 0.38 0.40 -9.88
C ALA A 393 -1.04 0.13 -9.44
N TYR A 394 -1.34 0.58 -8.26
CA TYR A 394 -2.69 0.62 -7.74
C TYR A 394 -3.04 2.03 -7.28
N LYS A 395 -4.24 2.44 -7.60
CA LYS A 395 -4.77 3.74 -7.21
C LYS A 395 -5.11 3.76 -5.74
N ARG A 396 -4.62 4.78 -5.06
CA ARG A 396 -4.96 5.10 -3.68
C ARG A 396 -5.36 6.56 -3.58
N SER A 397 -5.87 6.94 -2.43
CA SER A 397 -6.03 8.35 -2.06
C SER A 397 -5.44 8.58 -0.68
N ALA A 398 -5.02 9.79 -0.42
CA ALA A 398 -4.46 10.16 0.86
C ALA A 398 -5.10 11.46 1.37
N GLN A 399 -5.02 11.65 2.67
CA GLN A 399 -5.60 12.80 3.33
C GLN A 399 -4.81 13.12 4.59
N VAL A 400 -4.42 14.37 4.76
CA VAL A 400 -3.96 14.87 6.05
C VAL A 400 -5.20 15.11 6.92
N LEU A 401 -5.28 14.44 8.04
CA LEU A 401 -6.40 14.51 8.98
C LEU A 401 -6.19 15.59 10.04
N LEU A 402 -4.95 15.72 10.52
CA LEU A 402 -4.57 16.65 11.58
C LEU A 402 -3.10 17.01 11.48
N ARG A 403 -2.80 18.28 11.70
CA ARG A 403 -1.46 18.80 12.04
C ARG A 403 -1.54 19.43 13.41
N GLY A 404 -0.58 19.15 14.25
CA GLY A 404 -0.58 19.72 15.61
C GLY A 404 0.44 19.09 16.52
N TYR A 405 0.21 19.24 17.81
CA TYR A 405 1.08 18.77 18.85
C TYR A 405 0.34 17.78 19.77
N ALA A 406 1.01 16.71 20.12
CA ALA A 406 0.51 15.74 21.11
C ALA A 406 1.27 15.94 22.42
N PRO A 407 0.59 16.26 23.53
CA PRO A 407 1.23 16.39 24.83
C PRO A 407 1.61 15.03 25.42
N LEU A 408 2.81 14.94 25.99
CA LEU A 408 3.42 13.73 26.53
C LEU A 408 3.42 13.75 28.05
N TYR A 409 2.25 13.61 28.68
CA TYR A 409 2.07 13.78 30.12
C TYR A 409 2.88 12.83 30.99
N ARG A 410 3.21 11.64 30.51
CA ARG A 410 3.91 10.59 31.24
C ARG A 410 5.31 10.29 30.71
N ALA A 411 5.88 11.20 29.89
CA ALA A 411 7.23 11.02 29.34
C ALA A 411 8.27 10.87 30.45
N SER A 412 9.17 9.90 30.29
CA SER A 412 10.30 9.71 31.20
C SER A 412 11.25 10.89 31.21
N PRO A 413 12.07 11.07 32.26
CA PRO A 413 13.11 12.08 32.27
C PRO A 413 14.09 11.96 31.07
N GLU A 414 14.40 10.72 30.67
CA GLU A 414 15.26 10.38 29.56
C GLU A 414 14.67 10.83 28.21
N LEU A 415 13.37 10.55 27.98
CA LEU A 415 12.68 11.02 26.79
C LEU A 415 12.59 12.56 26.77
N LYS A 416 12.28 13.21 27.88
CA LYS A 416 12.25 14.67 27.98
C LYS A 416 13.60 15.27 27.64
N LYS A 417 14.69 14.71 28.16
CA LYS A 417 16.06 15.13 27.85
C LYS A 417 16.40 14.99 26.37
N ALA A 418 15.99 13.86 25.74
CA ALA A 418 16.18 13.64 24.33
C ALA A 418 15.41 14.65 23.47
N LEU A 419 14.15 14.94 23.82
CA LEU A 419 13.34 15.94 23.12
C LEU A 419 13.90 17.36 23.28
N ALA A 420 14.42 17.71 24.45
CA ALA A 420 15.10 19.00 24.68
C ALA A 420 16.35 19.14 23.79
N ALA A 421 17.14 18.08 23.66
CA ALA A 421 18.31 18.08 22.78
C ALA A 421 17.94 18.22 21.30
N ILE A 422 16.84 17.58 20.87
CA ILE A 422 16.32 17.71 19.52
C ILE A 422 15.81 19.14 19.27
N ALA A 423 15.05 19.70 20.19
CA ALA A 423 14.50 21.05 20.07
C ALA A 423 15.60 22.14 20.01
N ALA A 424 16.71 21.90 20.70
CA ALA A 424 17.87 22.82 20.71
C ALA A 424 18.84 22.63 19.53
N ASN A 425 18.59 21.65 18.64
CA ASN A 425 19.52 21.35 17.55
C ASN A 425 19.36 22.38 16.41
N PRO A 426 20.40 23.25 16.18
CA PRO A 426 20.34 24.30 15.17
C PRO A 426 20.23 23.74 13.73
N ALA A 427 20.61 22.48 13.49
CA ALA A 427 20.48 21.86 12.18
C ALA A 427 19.03 21.49 11.85
N LEU A 428 18.12 21.48 12.84
CA LEU A 428 16.69 21.19 12.68
C LEU A 428 15.84 22.45 12.70
N ALA A 429 16.34 23.56 13.25
CA ALA A 429 15.63 24.83 13.35
C ALA A 429 16.08 25.79 12.24
N LEU A 430 15.13 26.53 11.63
CA LEU A 430 15.45 27.76 10.90
C LEU A 430 15.96 28.75 11.93
N SER A 431 17.14 29.36 11.67
CA SER A 431 17.52 30.59 12.35
C SER A 431 16.42 31.62 12.10
N ALA A 432 15.88 32.17 13.19
CA ALA A 432 14.84 33.20 13.15
C ALA A 432 15.31 34.44 12.38
#